data_106766632e72a7804f1637b114718d56
#
_entry.id   106766632e72a7804f1637b114718d56
#
_cell.length_a   1.000
_cell.length_b   1.000
_cell.length_c   1.000
_cell.angle_alpha   90.00
_cell.angle_beta   90.00
_cell.angle_gamma   90.00
#
_symmetry.space_group_name_H-M   'P 1'
#
loop_
_entity.id
_entity.type
_entity.pdbx_description
1 polymer ?
#
loop_
_entity_poly.entity_id
_entity_poly.type
_entity_poly.pdbx_seq_one_letter_code
_entity_poly.pdbx_strand_id
1 'polypeptide(L)'
;MNNYHLGTKCVQGGYTPGNGEPRQIPIVQSTTFKYSTSEEMGKLFDLEASGYFYTRLQNPTNDMVANKICQLEGGSAAMLTSSGQAANFFAVFNIAGCGDHIVASSSIYGGTFNLFSVTMKKMGIDFTFVSPDCTSEELDAAFKPNTKAVFGETIANPALTVLDIEKFANAAHAHGVPLIVDNTFATPVNCRPFEWGADIVTHSTTKYMDGHGAGVGGCIVDSGKFDWTKHAEKFPGLCTPDDSYHGITYAEKFGIEGAYITKATAQMMRDLGSIQAPMNAFILNLGLESLHVRMKRHCENGLAVAKFLSGHDKIEFVSYPSLPGDKYYDLAQKYLPNGSCGVVSFGMKGGRKAAEEFMKHMNLGAIETHVADARTCCLHPASATHRQMNDAELEACGVYPNLVRYSCGLEDAEDLIADIAQALDKV
;
A
#
# COMPACT_ATOMS: atom_id res chain seq x y z
N MET A 1 1.38 4.92 23.67
CA MET A 1 1.78 5.65 22.43
C MET A 1 0.66 6.48 21.80
N ASN A 2 -0.62 6.32 22.19
CA ASN A 2 -1.75 6.97 21.49
C ASN A 2 -1.72 8.52 21.47
N ASN A 3 -1.09 9.16 22.46
CA ASN A 3 -1.06 10.62 22.60
C ASN A 3 0.14 11.32 21.92
N TYR A 4 1.04 10.59 21.27
CA TYR A 4 2.19 11.19 20.60
C TYR A 4 1.91 11.53 19.13
N HIS A 5 2.54 12.60 18.66
CA HIS A 5 2.53 12.97 17.25
C HIS A 5 3.19 11.91 16.36
N LEU A 6 2.85 11.90 15.07
CA LEU A 6 3.26 10.88 14.11
C LEU A 6 4.79 10.73 14.04
N GLY A 7 5.56 11.83 13.99
CA GLY A 7 7.02 11.77 13.96
C GLY A 7 7.62 11.06 15.17
N THR A 8 7.05 11.25 16.37
CA THR A 8 7.45 10.52 17.57
C THR A 8 7.11 9.02 17.44
N LYS A 9 5.95 8.70 16.89
CA LYS A 9 5.56 7.31 16.64
C LYS A 9 6.46 6.62 15.62
N CYS A 10 6.93 7.32 14.57
CA CYS A 10 7.93 6.79 13.63
C CYS A 10 9.18 6.30 14.37
N VAL A 11 9.68 7.10 15.32
CA VAL A 11 10.92 6.81 16.05
C VAL A 11 10.71 5.79 17.18
N GLN A 12 9.65 5.94 17.98
CA GLN A 12 9.46 5.23 19.25
C GLN A 12 8.38 4.14 19.22
N GLY A 13 7.60 4.03 18.13
CA GLY A 13 6.49 3.08 18.05
C GLY A 13 6.92 1.63 17.90
N GLY A 14 6.03 0.71 18.22
CA GLY A 14 6.15 -0.73 17.98
C GLY A 14 6.96 -1.52 19.01
N TYR A 15 7.97 -0.95 19.63
CA TYR A 15 8.83 -1.59 20.63
C TYR A 15 9.09 -0.66 21.81
N THR A 16 8.97 -1.21 23.01
CA THR A 16 9.32 -0.53 24.26
C THR A 16 10.26 -1.44 25.04
N PRO A 17 11.58 -1.12 25.11
CA PRO A 17 12.52 -1.96 25.83
C PRO A 17 12.29 -1.90 27.35
N GLY A 18 12.43 -3.03 28.01
CA GLY A 18 12.49 -3.13 29.47
C GLY A 18 13.85 -2.73 30.03
N ASN A 19 13.99 -2.85 31.35
CA ASN A 19 15.26 -2.52 32.03
C ASN A 19 16.37 -3.52 31.62
N GLY A 20 17.44 -2.98 31.01
CA GLY A 20 18.57 -3.81 30.53
C GLY A 20 18.35 -4.48 29.16
N GLU A 21 17.22 -4.26 28.52
CA GLU A 21 16.96 -4.73 27.17
C GLU A 21 17.57 -3.83 26.09
N PRO A 22 17.84 -4.39 24.90
CA PRO A 22 18.34 -3.61 23.76
C PRO A 22 17.41 -2.43 23.43
N ARG A 23 17.98 -1.26 23.19
CA ARG A 23 17.21 -0.08 22.72
C ARG A 23 16.64 -0.28 21.32
N GLN A 24 17.40 -0.90 20.41
CA GLN A 24 16.95 -1.23 19.07
C GLN A 24 16.20 -2.57 19.10
N ILE A 25 15.22 -2.75 18.23
CA ILE A 25 14.48 -4.01 18.14
C ILE A 25 15.45 -5.19 17.91
N PRO A 26 15.29 -6.30 18.64
CA PRO A 26 16.13 -7.48 18.42
C PRO A 26 15.74 -8.20 17.12
N ILE A 27 16.74 -8.79 16.46
CA ILE A 27 16.54 -9.66 15.30
C ILE A 27 16.42 -11.09 15.79
N VAL A 28 15.22 -11.64 15.78
CA VAL A 28 14.96 -13.04 16.19
C VAL A 28 15.04 -13.93 14.95
N GLN A 29 16.26 -14.39 14.63
CA GLN A 29 16.53 -15.27 13.49
C GLN A 29 16.38 -16.74 13.90
N SER A 30 15.15 -17.17 14.14
CA SER A 30 14.81 -18.54 14.52
C SER A 30 13.61 -19.04 13.72
N THR A 31 13.61 -20.31 13.33
CA THR A 31 12.46 -20.96 12.70
C THR A 31 11.41 -21.38 13.70
N THR A 32 11.82 -21.81 14.89
CA THR A 32 10.98 -22.40 15.94
C THR A 32 11.35 -21.85 17.31
N PHE A 33 10.46 -22.08 18.27
CA PHE A 33 10.60 -21.63 19.66
C PHE A 33 10.40 -22.80 20.61
N LYS A 34 11.12 -22.82 21.76
CA LYS A 34 11.11 -23.90 22.74
C LYS A 34 10.04 -23.65 23.80
N TYR A 35 9.29 -24.67 24.13
CA TYR A 35 8.34 -24.71 25.25
C TYR A 35 8.74 -25.80 26.25
N SER A 36 8.30 -25.65 27.49
CA SER A 36 8.61 -26.63 28.56
C SER A 36 7.74 -27.87 28.44
N THR A 37 6.50 -27.73 27.96
CA THR A 37 5.54 -28.83 27.82
C THR A 37 4.83 -28.80 26.47
N SER A 38 4.34 -29.96 26.01
CA SER A 38 3.50 -30.06 24.82
C SER A 38 2.14 -29.36 25.01
N GLU A 39 1.65 -29.33 26.26
CA GLU A 39 0.39 -28.66 26.59
C GLU A 39 0.48 -27.15 26.42
N GLU A 40 1.56 -26.51 26.89
CA GLU A 40 1.79 -25.06 26.67
C GLU A 40 1.85 -24.73 25.19
N MET A 41 2.55 -25.54 24.39
CA MET A 41 2.62 -25.35 22.96
C MET A 41 1.27 -25.61 22.28
N GLY A 42 0.51 -26.63 22.72
CA GLY A 42 -0.82 -26.94 22.19
C GLY A 42 -1.79 -25.76 22.27
N LYS A 43 -1.79 -25.02 23.38
CA LYS A 43 -2.64 -23.81 23.55
C LYS A 43 -2.40 -22.73 22.50
N LEU A 44 -1.20 -22.66 21.92
CA LEU A 44 -0.90 -21.74 20.81
C LEU A 44 -1.56 -22.20 19.52
N PHE A 45 -1.55 -23.52 19.25
CA PHE A 45 -2.22 -24.10 18.09
C PHE A 45 -3.75 -23.99 18.20
N ASP A 46 -4.30 -23.99 19.41
CA ASP A 46 -5.73 -23.82 19.67
C ASP A 46 -6.14 -22.34 19.77
N LEU A 47 -5.19 -21.42 19.54
CA LEU A 47 -5.38 -19.97 19.68
C LEU A 47 -5.91 -19.57 21.08
N GLU A 48 -5.57 -20.35 22.12
CA GLU A 48 -5.94 -20.11 23.52
C GLU A 48 -4.88 -19.30 24.27
N ALA A 49 -3.65 -19.26 23.75
CA ALA A 49 -2.54 -18.50 24.31
C ALA A 49 -1.86 -17.66 23.23
N SER A 50 -1.24 -16.56 23.63
CA SER A 50 -0.38 -15.74 22.77
C SER A 50 1.07 -16.22 22.88
N GLY A 51 1.79 -16.23 21.76
CA GLY A 51 3.20 -16.61 21.73
C GLY A 51 3.68 -17.00 20.34
N TYR A 52 4.94 -17.40 20.26
CA TYR A 52 5.59 -17.76 19.01
C TYR A 52 5.97 -19.22 19.02
N PHE A 53 5.62 -19.97 17.99
CA PHE A 53 6.03 -21.37 17.85
C PHE A 53 6.71 -21.67 16.52
N TYR A 54 6.37 -20.91 15.47
CA TYR A 54 6.97 -21.06 14.15
C TYR A 54 6.97 -19.75 13.37
N THR A 55 8.13 -19.32 12.90
CA THR A 55 8.33 -18.01 12.27
C THR A 55 7.48 -17.80 11.00
N ARG A 56 7.10 -18.84 10.26
CA ARG A 56 6.19 -18.69 9.11
C ARG A 56 4.87 -18.01 9.47
N LEU A 57 4.36 -18.24 10.67
CA LEU A 57 3.15 -17.59 11.14
C LEU A 57 3.44 -16.22 11.75
N GLN A 58 4.33 -16.20 12.74
CA GLN A 58 4.66 -15.01 13.51
C GLN A 58 6.11 -15.03 13.99
N ASN A 59 6.70 -13.82 14.09
CA ASN A 59 8.05 -13.64 14.61
C ASN A 59 8.10 -12.35 15.44
N PRO A 60 8.77 -12.33 16.61
CA PRO A 60 8.83 -11.14 17.47
C PRO A 60 9.30 -9.89 16.76
N THR A 61 10.34 -9.99 15.90
CA THR A 61 10.85 -8.84 15.13
C THR A 61 9.79 -8.29 14.17
N ASN A 62 9.10 -9.18 13.46
CA ASN A 62 8.06 -8.79 12.52
C ASN A 62 6.89 -8.11 13.23
N ASP A 63 6.47 -8.64 14.38
CA ASP A 63 5.33 -8.11 15.12
C ASP A 63 5.63 -6.73 15.71
N MET A 64 6.87 -6.48 16.16
CA MET A 64 7.29 -5.13 16.60
C MET A 64 7.16 -4.11 15.48
N VAL A 65 7.54 -4.47 14.26
CA VAL A 65 7.46 -3.59 13.08
C VAL A 65 6.01 -3.46 12.58
N ALA A 66 5.25 -4.53 12.54
CA ALA A 66 3.83 -4.50 12.23
C ALA A 66 3.07 -3.56 13.20
N ASN A 67 3.35 -3.69 14.50
CA ASN A 67 2.77 -2.83 15.53
C ASN A 67 3.17 -1.34 15.36
N LYS A 68 4.39 -1.05 14.89
CA LYS A 68 4.79 0.33 14.56
C LYS A 68 3.93 0.87 13.42
N ILE A 69 3.79 0.14 12.32
CA ILE A 69 2.96 0.55 11.18
C ILE A 69 1.50 0.70 11.59
N CYS A 70 0.98 -0.24 12.40
CA CYS A 70 -0.37 -0.16 12.98
C CYS A 70 -0.59 1.14 13.74
N GLN A 71 0.36 1.52 14.61
CA GLN A 71 0.30 2.78 15.37
C GLN A 71 0.40 4.02 14.48
N LEU A 72 1.14 3.96 13.37
CA LEU A 72 1.26 5.05 12.40
C LEU A 72 -0.05 5.26 11.64
N GLU A 73 -0.69 4.20 11.18
CA GLU A 73 -2.00 4.27 10.51
C GLU A 73 -3.16 4.54 11.48
N GLY A 74 -2.99 4.25 12.76
CA GLY A 74 -4.06 4.35 13.76
C GLY A 74 -5.02 3.17 13.73
N GLY A 75 -4.52 1.99 13.33
CA GLY A 75 -5.28 0.73 13.32
C GLY A 75 -5.32 0.01 14.67
N SER A 76 -6.02 -1.12 14.71
CA SER A 76 -6.15 -2.02 15.87
C SER A 76 -5.16 -3.18 15.81
N ALA A 77 -4.91 -3.72 14.62
CA ALA A 77 -4.03 -4.86 14.39
C ALA A 77 -3.34 -4.76 13.02
N ALA A 78 -2.16 -5.38 12.89
CA ALA A 78 -1.42 -5.42 11.63
C ALA A 78 -0.57 -6.68 11.51
N MET A 79 -0.19 -7.02 10.27
CA MET A 79 0.75 -8.09 9.96
C MET A 79 1.66 -7.70 8.80
N LEU A 80 2.92 -8.15 8.83
CA LEU A 80 3.84 -8.02 7.70
C LEU A 80 3.67 -9.17 6.71
N THR A 81 3.93 -8.88 5.44
CA THR A 81 3.97 -9.86 4.36
C THR A 81 5.27 -9.72 3.56
N SER A 82 5.62 -10.71 2.75
CA SER A 82 6.85 -10.71 1.94
C SER A 82 6.88 -9.67 0.82
N SER A 83 5.73 -9.08 0.46
CA SER A 83 5.61 -8.06 -0.58
C SER A 83 4.26 -7.33 -0.49
N GLY A 84 4.15 -6.16 -1.13
CA GLY A 84 2.87 -5.46 -1.28
C GLY A 84 1.82 -6.27 -2.04
N GLN A 85 2.24 -7.06 -3.05
CA GLN A 85 1.33 -7.96 -3.76
C GLN A 85 0.77 -9.06 -2.86
N ALA A 86 1.57 -9.61 -1.96
CA ALA A 86 1.09 -10.56 -0.95
C ALA A 86 0.12 -9.87 0.03
N ALA A 87 0.37 -8.61 0.40
CA ALA A 87 -0.55 -7.83 1.23
C ALA A 87 -1.91 -7.64 0.53
N ASN A 88 -1.92 -7.19 -0.73
CA ASN A 88 -3.15 -7.00 -1.49
C ASN A 88 -3.89 -8.32 -1.75
N PHE A 89 -3.16 -9.40 -2.06
CA PHE A 89 -3.75 -10.72 -2.21
C PHE A 89 -4.39 -11.21 -0.92
N PHE A 90 -3.67 -11.16 0.21
CA PHE A 90 -4.20 -11.62 1.49
C PHE A 90 -5.36 -10.75 1.98
N ALA A 91 -5.29 -9.43 1.78
CA ALA A 91 -6.36 -8.54 2.19
C ALA A 91 -7.70 -8.90 1.53
N VAL A 92 -7.69 -9.24 0.25
CA VAL A 92 -8.89 -9.66 -0.47
C VAL A 92 -9.24 -11.12 -0.16
N PHE A 93 -8.28 -12.05 -0.28
CA PHE A 93 -8.53 -13.48 -0.16
C PHE A 93 -8.94 -13.92 1.24
N ASN A 94 -8.62 -13.13 2.26
CA ASN A 94 -9.04 -13.37 3.64
C ASN A 94 -10.57 -13.31 3.83
N ILE A 95 -11.27 -12.57 2.99
CA ILE A 95 -12.73 -12.33 3.09
C ILE A 95 -13.51 -12.67 1.82
N ALA A 96 -12.83 -13.03 0.73
CA ALA A 96 -13.45 -13.40 -0.54
C ALA A 96 -12.86 -14.72 -1.07
N GLY A 97 -13.69 -15.54 -1.69
CA GLY A 97 -13.33 -16.83 -2.28
C GLY A 97 -14.02 -17.08 -3.61
N CYS A 98 -14.01 -18.33 -4.05
CA CYS A 98 -14.67 -18.73 -5.29
C CYS A 98 -16.16 -18.39 -5.28
N GLY A 99 -16.62 -17.69 -6.30
CA GLY A 99 -18.01 -17.21 -6.43
C GLY A 99 -18.25 -15.81 -5.87
N ASP A 100 -17.24 -15.18 -5.23
CA ASP A 100 -17.37 -13.83 -4.69
C ASP A 100 -16.95 -12.75 -5.69
N HIS A 101 -17.29 -11.51 -5.36
CA HIS A 101 -17.07 -10.34 -6.21
C HIS A 101 -16.45 -9.19 -5.42
N ILE A 102 -15.60 -8.40 -6.10
CA ILE A 102 -14.95 -7.20 -5.57
C ILE A 102 -15.19 -6.03 -6.53
N VAL A 103 -15.50 -4.85 -6.01
CA VAL A 103 -15.45 -3.59 -6.76
C VAL A 103 -14.07 -2.99 -6.57
N ALA A 104 -13.39 -2.60 -7.64
CA ALA A 104 -12.06 -2.02 -7.56
C ALA A 104 -11.96 -0.74 -8.40
N SER A 105 -11.20 0.25 -7.93
CA SER A 105 -10.81 1.36 -8.79
C SER A 105 -10.00 0.83 -10.00
N SER A 106 -10.25 1.37 -11.19
CA SER A 106 -9.46 1.05 -12.38
C SER A 106 -8.07 1.69 -12.36
N SER A 107 -7.92 2.79 -11.60
CA SER A 107 -6.63 3.45 -11.37
C SER A 107 -5.96 2.87 -10.13
N ILE A 108 -5.25 1.77 -10.33
CA ILE A 108 -4.43 1.09 -9.32
C ILE A 108 -3.12 0.62 -9.96
N TYR A 109 -2.15 0.25 -9.15
CA TYR A 109 -0.89 -0.30 -9.62
C TYR A 109 -1.10 -1.46 -10.62
N GLY A 110 -0.41 -1.42 -11.76
CA GLY A 110 -0.61 -2.40 -12.84
C GLY A 110 -0.42 -3.86 -12.41
N GLY A 111 0.48 -4.13 -11.45
CA GLY A 111 0.63 -5.46 -10.86
C GLY A 111 -0.61 -5.90 -10.08
N THR A 112 -1.24 -5.00 -9.34
CA THR A 112 -2.49 -5.27 -8.60
C THR A 112 -3.67 -5.43 -9.55
N PHE A 113 -3.73 -4.60 -10.61
CA PHE A 113 -4.74 -4.76 -11.65
C PHE A 113 -4.65 -6.15 -12.29
N ASN A 114 -3.44 -6.61 -12.66
CA ASN A 114 -3.24 -7.96 -13.21
C ASN A 114 -3.54 -9.07 -12.18
N LEU A 115 -3.18 -8.88 -10.90
CA LEU A 115 -3.53 -9.80 -9.83
C LEU A 115 -5.04 -10.03 -9.79
N PHE A 116 -5.82 -8.98 -9.85
CA PHE A 116 -7.28 -9.01 -9.76
C PHE A 116 -7.93 -9.51 -11.05
N SER A 117 -7.61 -8.91 -12.19
CA SER A 117 -8.26 -9.20 -13.46
C SER A 117 -7.92 -10.57 -14.06
N VAL A 118 -6.76 -11.14 -13.69
CA VAL A 118 -6.27 -12.39 -14.28
C VAL A 118 -6.05 -13.48 -13.23
N THR A 119 -5.23 -13.21 -12.21
CA THR A 119 -4.81 -14.28 -11.29
C THR A 119 -5.93 -14.69 -10.33
N MET A 120 -6.56 -13.76 -9.65
CA MET A 120 -7.65 -14.07 -8.72
C MET A 120 -8.94 -14.49 -9.44
N LYS A 121 -9.13 -14.06 -10.68
CA LYS A 121 -10.20 -14.58 -11.53
C LYS A 121 -10.08 -16.09 -11.78
N LYS A 122 -8.86 -16.62 -11.89
CA LYS A 122 -8.62 -18.08 -11.98
C LYS A 122 -9.00 -18.82 -10.68
N MET A 123 -9.07 -18.10 -9.56
CA MET A 123 -9.53 -18.62 -8.27
C MET A 123 -11.05 -18.47 -8.08
N GLY A 124 -11.75 -17.98 -9.12
CA GLY A 124 -13.20 -17.81 -9.11
C GLY A 124 -13.68 -16.53 -8.43
N ILE A 125 -12.81 -15.55 -8.20
CA ILE A 125 -13.18 -14.23 -7.66
C ILE A 125 -13.34 -13.28 -8.83
N ASP A 126 -14.52 -12.68 -8.97
CA ASP A 126 -14.82 -11.70 -10.02
C ASP A 126 -14.55 -10.27 -9.55
N PHE A 127 -14.19 -9.40 -10.50
CA PHE A 127 -13.91 -7.99 -10.26
C PHE A 127 -14.70 -7.10 -11.21
N THR A 128 -15.28 -6.02 -10.69
CA THR A 128 -15.77 -4.90 -11.49
C THR A 128 -14.88 -3.70 -11.24
N PHE A 129 -14.25 -3.18 -12.31
CA PHE A 129 -13.41 -1.99 -12.23
C PHE A 129 -14.25 -0.75 -12.55
N VAL A 130 -14.12 0.27 -11.70
CA VAL A 130 -14.79 1.56 -11.86
C VAL A 130 -13.77 2.69 -11.96
N SER A 131 -14.08 3.74 -12.72
CA SER A 131 -13.23 4.94 -12.74
C SER A 131 -13.15 5.55 -11.33
N PRO A 132 -11.99 6.05 -10.87
CA PRO A 132 -11.93 6.83 -9.62
C PRO A 132 -12.80 8.09 -9.68
N ASP A 133 -13.08 8.58 -10.90
CA ASP A 133 -13.93 9.75 -11.17
C ASP A 133 -15.41 9.38 -11.40
N CYS A 134 -15.80 8.12 -11.25
CA CYS A 134 -17.19 7.70 -11.42
C CYS A 134 -18.13 8.48 -10.50
N THR A 135 -19.37 8.65 -10.93
CA THR A 135 -20.41 9.22 -10.06
C THR A 135 -20.76 8.24 -8.94
N SER A 136 -21.48 8.70 -7.92
CA SER A 136 -21.96 7.81 -6.85
C SER A 136 -22.91 6.74 -7.37
N GLU A 137 -23.72 7.08 -8.37
CA GLU A 137 -24.68 6.17 -9.02
C GLU A 137 -23.94 5.09 -9.85
N GLU A 138 -22.88 5.47 -10.56
CA GLU A 138 -22.05 4.53 -11.31
C GLU A 138 -21.30 3.57 -10.36
N LEU A 139 -20.80 4.10 -9.24
CA LEU A 139 -20.15 3.29 -8.21
C LEU A 139 -21.15 2.32 -7.58
N ASP A 140 -22.35 2.78 -7.21
CA ASP A 140 -23.41 1.96 -6.64
C ASP A 140 -23.85 0.84 -7.59
N ALA A 141 -23.99 1.14 -8.89
CA ALA A 141 -24.34 0.16 -9.91
C ALA A 141 -23.28 -0.95 -10.13
N ALA A 142 -22.06 -0.77 -9.66
CA ALA A 142 -21.00 -1.78 -9.75
C ALA A 142 -21.12 -2.91 -8.72
N PHE A 143 -21.93 -2.71 -7.67
CA PHE A 143 -22.10 -3.71 -6.63
C PHE A 143 -23.03 -4.86 -7.07
N LYS A 144 -22.72 -6.05 -6.61
CA LYS A 144 -23.50 -7.29 -6.82
C LYS A 144 -23.86 -7.88 -5.45
N PRO A 145 -24.87 -8.77 -5.39
CA PRO A 145 -25.24 -9.42 -4.12
C PRO A 145 -24.09 -10.14 -3.41
N ASN A 146 -23.14 -10.67 -4.18
CA ASN A 146 -21.95 -11.39 -3.72
C ASN A 146 -20.70 -10.49 -3.60
N THR A 147 -20.83 -9.17 -3.64
CA THR A 147 -19.70 -8.26 -3.40
C THR A 147 -19.24 -8.36 -1.94
N LYS A 148 -17.93 -8.48 -1.74
CA LYS A 148 -17.26 -8.67 -0.43
C LYS A 148 -16.42 -7.48 0.01
N ALA A 149 -15.92 -6.67 -0.93
CA ALA A 149 -15.12 -5.48 -0.60
C ALA A 149 -15.10 -4.49 -1.75
N VAL A 150 -14.67 -3.27 -1.42
CA VAL A 150 -14.22 -2.27 -2.38
C VAL A 150 -12.70 -2.10 -2.21
N PHE A 151 -11.97 -1.94 -3.32
CA PHE A 151 -10.52 -1.73 -3.31
C PHE A 151 -10.12 -0.48 -4.09
N GLY A 152 -9.17 0.32 -3.55
CA GLY A 152 -8.59 1.46 -4.24
C GLY A 152 -7.19 1.77 -3.74
N GLU A 153 -6.51 2.72 -4.40
CA GLU A 153 -5.22 3.29 -3.96
C GLU A 153 -5.39 4.76 -3.61
N THR A 154 -4.80 5.20 -2.50
CA THR A 154 -4.84 6.63 -2.09
C THR A 154 -4.32 7.53 -3.21
N ILE A 155 -3.17 7.16 -3.80
CA ILE A 155 -2.56 7.82 -4.96
C ILE A 155 -2.12 6.73 -5.93
N ALA A 156 -2.72 6.68 -7.10
CA ALA A 156 -2.46 5.61 -8.08
C ALA A 156 -1.12 5.78 -8.82
N ASN A 157 -0.47 4.67 -9.12
CA ASN A 157 0.79 4.61 -9.88
C ASN A 157 0.54 4.03 -11.29
N PRO A 158 0.92 4.70 -12.41
CA PRO A 158 1.66 5.96 -12.48
C PRO A 158 0.79 7.22 -12.70
N ALA A 159 -0.53 7.08 -12.81
CA ALA A 159 -1.42 8.17 -13.21
C ALA A 159 -1.55 9.30 -12.17
N LEU A 160 -1.17 9.04 -10.92
CA LEU A 160 -1.27 9.96 -9.77
C LEU A 160 -2.70 10.46 -9.50
N THR A 161 -3.70 9.68 -9.86
CA THR A 161 -5.09 9.95 -9.48
C THR A 161 -5.24 9.82 -7.97
N VAL A 162 -6.01 10.70 -7.36
CA VAL A 162 -6.33 10.64 -5.92
C VAL A 162 -7.72 10.06 -5.74
N LEU A 163 -7.83 9.01 -4.93
CA LEU A 163 -9.11 8.38 -4.58
C LEU A 163 -9.93 9.31 -3.69
N ASP A 164 -11.20 9.52 -4.01
CA ASP A 164 -12.15 10.09 -3.06
C ASP A 164 -12.55 9.03 -2.02
N ILE A 165 -11.73 8.92 -0.95
CA ILE A 165 -11.83 7.84 0.04
C ILE A 165 -13.21 7.82 0.68
N GLU A 166 -13.77 8.98 1.07
CA GLU A 166 -15.10 9.03 1.70
C GLU A 166 -16.22 8.57 0.76
N LYS A 167 -16.16 8.94 -0.54
CA LYS A 167 -17.14 8.47 -1.53
C LYS A 167 -17.14 6.95 -1.63
N PHE A 168 -15.95 6.35 -1.75
CA PHE A 168 -15.81 4.90 -1.86
C PHE A 168 -16.15 4.18 -0.55
N ALA A 169 -15.80 4.74 0.61
CA ALA A 169 -16.16 4.20 1.91
C ALA A 169 -17.67 4.21 2.15
N ASN A 170 -18.32 5.33 1.85
CA ASN A 170 -19.77 5.46 2.01
C ASN A 170 -20.52 4.46 1.13
N ALA A 171 -20.11 4.27 -0.13
CA ALA A 171 -20.68 3.26 -1.02
C ALA A 171 -20.43 1.84 -0.48
N ALA A 172 -19.22 1.52 -0.07
CA ALA A 172 -18.89 0.22 0.50
C ALA A 172 -19.77 -0.10 1.72
N HIS A 173 -19.85 0.82 2.66
CA HIS A 173 -20.62 0.65 3.90
C HIS A 173 -22.14 0.57 3.65
N ALA A 174 -22.67 1.32 2.67
CA ALA A 174 -24.08 1.22 2.27
C ALA A 174 -24.44 -0.19 1.77
N HIS A 175 -23.48 -0.89 1.16
CA HIS A 175 -23.62 -2.27 0.72
C HIS A 175 -23.13 -3.30 1.76
N GLY A 176 -22.77 -2.88 2.98
CA GLY A 176 -22.33 -3.76 4.06
C GLY A 176 -21.03 -4.50 3.77
N VAL A 177 -20.07 -3.84 3.11
CA VAL A 177 -18.74 -4.38 2.81
C VAL A 177 -17.64 -3.38 3.18
N PRO A 178 -16.42 -3.83 3.50
CA PRO A 178 -15.31 -2.95 3.84
C PRO A 178 -14.70 -2.27 2.61
N LEU A 179 -14.08 -1.09 2.85
CA LEU A 179 -13.16 -0.45 1.92
C LEU A 179 -11.72 -0.82 2.27
N ILE A 180 -11.00 -1.40 1.31
CA ILE A 180 -9.55 -1.69 1.37
C ILE A 180 -8.82 -0.63 0.57
N VAL A 181 -7.82 0.04 1.18
CA VAL A 181 -7.04 1.10 0.52
C VAL A 181 -5.55 0.75 0.55
N ASP A 182 -4.93 0.67 -0.62
CA ASP A 182 -3.46 0.66 -0.73
C ASP A 182 -2.93 2.09 -0.52
N ASN A 183 -2.24 2.30 0.61
CA ASN A 183 -1.73 3.61 1.03
C ASN A 183 -0.22 3.75 0.80
N THR A 184 0.34 3.00 -0.15
CA THR A 184 1.79 2.91 -0.39
C THR A 184 2.43 4.26 -0.70
N PHE A 185 1.82 5.08 -1.58
CA PHE A 185 2.44 6.34 -2.02
C PHE A 185 2.25 7.48 -1.02
N ALA A 186 1.10 7.59 -0.40
CA ALA A 186 0.86 8.62 0.60
C ALA A 186 1.59 8.33 1.91
N THR A 187 1.71 7.07 2.29
CA THR A 187 2.15 6.62 3.62
C THR A 187 1.27 7.22 4.74
N PRO A 188 1.33 6.73 5.98
CA PRO A 188 0.59 7.34 7.08
C PRO A 188 1.04 8.77 7.43
N VAL A 189 2.17 9.23 6.84
CA VAL A 189 2.65 10.61 7.04
C VAL A 189 1.77 11.62 6.30
N ASN A 190 1.35 11.30 5.08
CA ASN A 190 0.56 12.22 4.25
C ASN A 190 -0.94 11.93 4.30
N CYS A 191 -1.33 10.65 4.48
CA CYS A 191 -2.73 10.25 4.59
C CYS A 191 -2.88 9.06 5.55
N ARG A 192 -3.91 9.09 6.37
CA ARG A 192 -4.37 7.95 7.16
C ARG A 192 -5.80 7.61 6.73
N PRO A 193 -5.99 6.66 5.82
CA PRO A 193 -7.30 6.36 5.22
C PRO A 193 -8.39 6.00 6.23
N PHE A 194 -8.03 5.49 7.42
CA PHE A 194 -8.96 5.20 8.51
C PHE A 194 -9.68 6.44 9.08
N GLU A 195 -9.12 7.63 8.89
CA GLU A 195 -9.76 8.90 9.28
C GLU A 195 -10.87 9.29 8.30
N TRP A 196 -10.89 8.67 7.11
CA TRP A 196 -11.81 8.94 6.01
C TRP A 196 -12.73 7.77 5.67
N GLY A 197 -12.80 6.76 6.56
CA GLY A 197 -13.74 5.66 6.45
C GLY A 197 -13.21 4.38 5.82
N ALA A 198 -11.93 4.29 5.47
CA ALA A 198 -11.35 2.99 5.10
C ALA A 198 -11.35 2.03 6.29
N ASP A 199 -11.46 0.74 6.02
CA ASP A 199 -11.51 -0.32 7.03
C ASP A 199 -10.21 -1.11 7.09
N ILE A 200 -9.62 -1.40 5.95
CA ILE A 200 -8.35 -2.12 5.80
C ILE A 200 -7.39 -1.25 4.99
N VAL A 201 -6.14 -1.19 5.42
CA VAL A 201 -5.06 -0.52 4.69
C VAL A 201 -3.98 -1.54 4.32
N THR A 202 -3.52 -1.47 3.09
CA THR A 202 -2.36 -2.26 2.63
C THR A 202 -1.21 -1.34 2.25
N HIS A 203 0.00 -1.89 2.31
CA HIS A 203 1.23 -1.20 1.89
C HIS A 203 2.18 -2.15 1.17
N SER A 204 2.80 -1.66 0.11
CA SER A 204 4.10 -2.14 -0.30
C SER A 204 5.16 -1.41 0.55
N THR A 205 5.63 -2.06 1.62
CA THR A 205 6.66 -1.47 2.50
C THR A 205 8.00 -1.33 1.79
N THR A 206 8.16 -1.99 0.63
CA THR A 206 9.28 -1.86 -0.33
C THR A 206 9.57 -0.42 -0.74
N LYS A 207 8.55 0.47 -0.69
CA LYS A 207 8.59 1.84 -1.21
C LYS A 207 9.05 2.83 -0.14
N TYR A 208 8.38 3.95 0.05
CA TYR A 208 8.78 4.97 1.02
C TYR A 208 9.03 4.46 2.44
N MET A 209 8.34 3.42 2.89
CA MET A 209 8.55 2.91 4.25
C MET A 209 9.96 2.36 4.46
N ASP A 210 10.46 1.52 3.54
CA ASP A 210 11.88 1.13 3.49
C ASP A 210 12.74 2.33 3.05
N GLY A 211 12.40 2.94 1.91
CA GLY A 211 12.96 4.18 1.39
C GLY A 211 14.40 4.11 0.89
N HIS A 212 15.00 2.92 0.84
CA HIS A 212 16.41 2.72 0.49
C HIS A 212 16.59 1.65 -0.61
N GLY A 213 15.50 1.06 -1.11
CA GLY A 213 15.55 -0.01 -2.10
C GLY A 213 16.23 -1.28 -1.57
N ALA A 214 16.25 -1.48 -0.25
CA ALA A 214 16.99 -2.55 0.40
C ALA A 214 16.12 -3.77 0.72
N GLY A 215 14.84 -3.56 1.06
CA GLY A 215 13.95 -4.62 1.51
C GLY A 215 12.63 -4.69 0.74
N VAL A 216 12.32 -5.86 0.18
CA VAL A 216 10.97 -6.12 -0.33
C VAL A 216 10.07 -6.55 0.82
N GLY A 217 8.88 -5.96 0.91
CA GLY A 217 7.92 -6.29 1.94
C GLY A 217 6.54 -5.68 1.71
N GLY A 218 5.60 -6.07 2.53
CA GLY A 218 4.24 -5.53 2.58
C GLY A 218 3.69 -5.52 3.99
N CYS A 219 2.57 -4.86 4.16
CA CYS A 219 1.86 -4.80 5.44
C CYS A 219 0.36 -4.71 5.19
N ILE A 220 -0.42 -5.35 6.07
CA ILE A 220 -1.87 -5.18 6.16
C ILE A 220 -2.16 -4.61 7.55
N VAL A 221 -3.01 -3.59 7.59
CA VAL A 221 -3.49 -2.97 8.83
C VAL A 221 -5.01 -3.00 8.84
N ASP A 222 -5.59 -3.43 9.93
CA ASP A 222 -7.03 -3.40 10.19
C ASP A 222 -7.37 -2.21 11.10
N SER A 223 -8.39 -1.45 10.73
CA SER A 223 -8.91 -0.38 11.59
C SER A 223 -9.55 -0.91 12.88
N GLY A 224 -10.08 -2.14 12.86
CA GLY A 224 -10.89 -2.71 13.92
C GLY A 224 -12.28 -2.07 14.05
N LYS A 225 -12.74 -1.34 13.03
CA LYS A 225 -14.01 -0.59 13.08
C LYS A 225 -15.15 -1.25 12.29
N PHE A 226 -14.82 -2.07 11.27
CA PHE A 226 -15.83 -2.74 10.48
C PHE A 226 -16.46 -3.88 11.28
N ASP A 227 -17.77 -3.80 11.50
CA ASP A 227 -18.50 -4.81 12.26
C ASP A 227 -18.89 -5.99 11.38
N TRP A 228 -18.03 -7.00 11.33
CA TRP A 228 -18.23 -8.24 10.56
C TRP A 228 -19.53 -8.96 10.93
N THR A 229 -19.95 -8.86 12.20
CA THR A 229 -21.12 -9.58 12.73
C THR A 229 -22.42 -9.02 12.23
N LYS A 230 -22.48 -7.72 11.90
CA LYS A 230 -23.67 -7.10 11.26
C LYS A 230 -23.92 -7.60 9.85
N HIS A 231 -22.91 -8.17 9.22
CA HIS A 231 -22.94 -8.67 7.85
C HIS A 231 -22.43 -10.12 7.77
N ALA A 232 -22.75 -10.92 8.82
CA ALA A 232 -22.23 -12.28 9.01
C ALA A 232 -22.47 -13.20 7.79
N GLU A 233 -23.59 -13.02 7.10
CA GLU A 233 -23.93 -13.77 5.89
C GLU A 233 -22.98 -13.48 4.71
N LYS A 234 -22.36 -12.31 4.69
CA LYS A 234 -21.34 -11.95 3.70
C LYS A 234 -19.95 -12.48 4.08
N PHE A 235 -19.67 -12.63 5.36
CA PHE A 235 -18.36 -12.99 5.89
C PHE A 235 -18.36 -14.26 6.73
N PRO A 236 -18.86 -15.40 6.18
CA PRO A 236 -18.92 -16.65 6.95
C PRO A 236 -17.55 -17.09 7.47
N GLY A 237 -16.46 -16.86 6.71
CA GLY A 237 -15.11 -17.21 7.15
C GLY A 237 -14.62 -16.48 8.41
N LEU A 238 -15.29 -15.42 8.86
CA LEU A 238 -15.04 -14.73 10.14
C LEU A 238 -16.12 -14.98 11.17
N CYS A 239 -17.35 -15.28 10.75
CA CYS A 239 -18.54 -15.27 11.60
C CYS A 239 -19.19 -16.64 11.78
N THR A 240 -18.61 -17.70 11.22
CA THR A 240 -19.07 -19.10 11.44
C THR A 240 -17.90 -19.95 11.94
N PRO A 241 -18.18 -21.12 12.54
CA PRO A 241 -17.15 -22.06 12.99
C PRO A 241 -16.17 -22.42 11.89
N ASP A 242 -14.86 -22.34 12.19
CA ASP A 242 -13.77 -22.62 11.26
C ASP A 242 -13.23 -24.03 11.44
N ASP A 243 -13.23 -24.82 10.36
CA ASP A 243 -12.77 -26.23 10.39
C ASP A 243 -11.25 -26.35 10.65
N SER A 244 -10.48 -25.30 10.35
CA SER A 244 -9.02 -25.30 10.57
C SER A 244 -8.62 -25.21 12.04
N TYR A 245 -9.54 -24.72 12.91
CA TYR A 245 -9.27 -24.45 14.32
C TYR A 245 -10.40 -24.96 15.23
N HIS A 246 -10.78 -26.22 15.06
CA HIS A 246 -11.75 -26.92 15.94
C HIS A 246 -13.08 -26.18 16.13
N GLY A 247 -13.52 -25.46 15.09
CA GLY A 247 -14.81 -24.79 15.08
C GLY A 247 -14.84 -23.45 15.81
N ILE A 248 -13.69 -22.77 16.00
CA ILE A 248 -13.72 -21.40 16.50
C ILE A 248 -14.40 -20.45 15.49
N THR A 249 -15.07 -19.42 16.01
CA THR A 249 -15.58 -18.30 15.26
C THR A 249 -14.68 -17.10 15.54
N TYR A 250 -13.96 -16.58 14.51
CA TYR A 250 -12.96 -15.52 14.72
C TYR A 250 -13.57 -14.24 15.30
N ALA A 251 -14.70 -13.79 14.75
CA ALA A 251 -15.36 -12.57 15.22
C ALA A 251 -15.87 -12.69 16.66
N GLU A 252 -16.31 -13.87 17.07
CA GLU A 252 -16.75 -14.15 18.45
C GLU A 252 -15.57 -14.20 19.41
N LYS A 253 -14.49 -14.93 19.05
CA LYS A 253 -13.33 -15.17 19.94
C LYS A 253 -12.43 -13.95 20.06
N PHE A 254 -12.21 -13.20 18.98
CA PHE A 254 -11.23 -12.10 18.93
C PHE A 254 -11.86 -10.71 18.76
N GLY A 255 -13.20 -10.63 18.72
CA GLY A 255 -13.91 -9.39 18.47
C GLY A 255 -13.70 -8.82 17.07
N ILE A 256 -14.35 -7.71 16.77
CA ILE A 256 -14.22 -7.02 15.49
C ILE A 256 -12.80 -6.46 15.29
N GLU A 257 -12.11 -6.12 16.37
CA GLU A 257 -10.77 -5.50 16.38
C GLU A 257 -9.64 -6.48 16.05
N GLY A 258 -9.83 -7.78 16.29
CA GLY A 258 -8.79 -8.79 16.13
C GLY A 258 -9.09 -9.88 15.10
N ALA A 259 -10.35 -10.11 14.75
CA ALA A 259 -10.77 -11.24 13.92
C ALA A 259 -10.08 -11.29 12.56
N TYR A 260 -10.01 -10.16 11.87
CA TYR A 260 -9.51 -10.09 10.50
C TYR A 260 -8.00 -10.44 10.40
N ILE A 261 -7.16 -9.79 11.20
CA ILE A 261 -5.70 -10.04 11.19
C ILE A 261 -5.38 -11.40 11.80
N THR A 262 -6.12 -11.84 12.84
CA THR A 262 -5.92 -13.20 13.41
C THR A 262 -6.19 -14.26 12.36
N LYS A 263 -7.29 -14.18 11.61
CA LYS A 263 -7.58 -15.13 10.52
C LYS A 263 -6.54 -15.05 9.41
N ALA A 264 -6.15 -13.85 8.98
CA ALA A 264 -5.11 -13.68 7.96
C ALA A 264 -3.77 -14.33 8.39
N THR A 265 -3.40 -14.23 9.66
CA THR A 265 -2.20 -14.87 10.21
C THR A 265 -2.39 -16.39 10.38
N ALA A 266 -3.48 -16.80 11.01
CA ALA A 266 -3.72 -18.19 11.38
C ALA A 266 -4.01 -19.10 10.17
N GLN A 267 -4.60 -18.55 9.09
CA GLN A 267 -4.90 -19.31 7.88
C GLN A 267 -4.01 -18.88 6.71
N MET A 268 -4.12 -17.63 6.23
CA MET A 268 -3.45 -17.21 5.00
C MET A 268 -1.92 -17.31 5.15
N MET A 269 -1.35 -16.77 6.21
CA MET A 269 0.08 -16.83 6.44
C MET A 269 0.54 -18.27 6.75
N ARG A 270 -0.20 -19.00 7.57
CA ARG A 270 0.12 -20.39 7.89
C ARG A 270 0.19 -21.28 6.64
N ASP A 271 -0.81 -21.18 5.77
CA ASP A 271 -1.01 -22.12 4.67
C ASP A 271 -0.28 -21.71 3.39
N LEU A 272 -0.23 -20.41 3.08
CA LEU A 272 0.36 -19.87 1.87
C LEU A 272 1.79 -19.36 2.06
N GLY A 273 2.20 -19.09 3.29
CA GLY A 273 3.49 -18.49 3.61
C GLY A 273 3.48 -16.98 3.31
N SER A 274 4.50 -16.46 2.64
CA SER A 274 4.68 -15.02 2.36
C SER A 274 5.05 -14.19 3.58
N ILE A 275 5.72 -14.81 4.57
CA ILE A 275 6.33 -14.09 5.70
C ILE A 275 7.49 -13.24 5.23
N GLN A 276 7.64 -12.05 5.78
CA GLN A 276 8.85 -11.24 5.62
C GLN A 276 9.98 -11.80 6.50
N ALA A 277 11.20 -11.89 5.98
CA ALA A 277 12.34 -12.31 6.79
C ALA A 277 12.59 -11.32 7.94
N PRO A 278 12.91 -11.78 9.16
CA PRO A 278 13.16 -10.91 10.32
C PRO A 278 14.23 -9.84 10.08
N MET A 279 15.27 -10.16 9.31
CA MET A 279 16.30 -9.19 8.90
C MET A 279 15.69 -8.07 8.03
N ASN A 280 14.79 -8.38 7.09
CA ASN A 280 14.13 -7.37 6.26
C ASN A 280 13.16 -6.52 7.09
N ALA A 281 12.49 -7.11 8.08
CA ALA A 281 11.66 -6.37 9.03
C ALA A 281 12.51 -5.39 9.87
N PHE A 282 13.71 -5.80 10.30
CA PHE A 282 14.65 -4.92 10.99
C PHE A 282 15.09 -3.74 10.10
N ILE A 283 15.47 -3.99 8.84
CA ILE A 283 15.83 -2.95 7.88
C ILE A 283 14.66 -1.99 7.67
N LEU A 284 13.45 -2.52 7.51
CA LEU A 284 12.22 -1.72 7.41
C LEU A 284 12.01 -0.83 8.64
N ASN A 285 12.30 -1.33 9.86
CA ASN A 285 12.22 -0.50 11.06
C ASN A 285 13.14 0.72 10.98
N LEU A 286 14.37 0.56 10.48
CA LEU A 286 15.31 1.69 10.28
C LEU A 286 14.75 2.71 9.29
N GLY A 287 14.13 2.25 8.20
CA GLY A 287 13.42 3.10 7.25
C GLY A 287 12.27 3.89 7.90
N LEU A 288 11.44 3.21 8.69
CA LEU A 288 10.29 3.81 9.37
C LEU A 288 10.70 4.91 10.37
N GLU A 289 11.85 4.77 11.05
CA GLU A 289 12.33 5.76 12.01
C GLU A 289 12.55 7.15 11.38
N SER A 290 12.93 7.21 10.10
CA SER A 290 13.15 8.45 9.35
C SER A 290 12.00 8.81 8.39
N LEU A 291 10.94 8.01 8.33
CA LEU A 291 9.88 8.15 7.32
C LEU A 291 9.29 9.57 7.28
N HIS A 292 8.97 10.15 8.43
CA HIS A 292 8.33 11.48 8.52
C HIS A 292 9.19 12.62 7.96
N VAL A 293 10.53 12.56 8.12
CA VAL A 293 11.43 13.58 7.57
C VAL A 293 11.72 13.33 6.09
N ARG A 294 11.79 12.06 5.66
CA ARG A 294 11.98 11.71 4.25
C ARG A 294 10.76 12.07 3.41
N MET A 295 9.55 11.76 3.88
CA MET A 295 8.32 12.12 3.16
C MET A 295 8.20 13.62 2.92
N LYS A 296 8.56 14.45 3.92
CA LYS A 296 8.60 15.90 3.74
C LYS A 296 9.53 16.31 2.58
N ARG A 297 10.77 15.81 2.57
CA ARG A 297 11.74 16.11 1.49
C ARG A 297 11.27 15.58 0.13
N HIS A 298 10.74 14.36 0.07
CA HIS A 298 10.17 13.83 -1.18
C HIS A 298 9.06 14.71 -1.75
N CYS A 299 8.14 15.19 -0.92
CA CYS A 299 7.06 16.08 -1.35
C CYS A 299 7.57 17.46 -1.78
N GLU A 300 8.55 18.03 -1.07
CA GLU A 300 9.21 19.29 -1.44
C GLU A 300 9.87 19.17 -2.81
N ASN A 301 10.65 18.12 -3.03
CA ASN A 301 11.31 17.85 -4.31
C ASN A 301 10.30 17.60 -5.43
N GLY A 302 9.27 16.77 -5.17
CA GLY A 302 8.21 16.52 -6.15
C GLY A 302 7.49 17.78 -6.60
N LEU A 303 7.15 18.66 -5.66
CA LEU A 303 6.49 19.94 -5.98
C LEU A 303 7.42 20.89 -6.74
N ALA A 304 8.70 20.96 -6.38
CA ALA A 304 9.69 21.80 -7.08
C ALA A 304 9.87 21.34 -8.54
N VAL A 305 10.06 20.04 -8.75
CA VAL A 305 10.18 19.44 -10.08
C VAL A 305 8.89 19.60 -10.90
N ALA A 306 7.71 19.37 -10.29
CA ALA A 306 6.44 19.55 -10.98
C ALA A 306 6.22 21.01 -11.44
N LYS A 307 6.57 22.00 -10.61
CA LYS A 307 6.52 23.42 -10.97
C LYS A 307 7.46 23.76 -12.13
N PHE A 308 8.70 23.25 -12.10
CA PHE A 308 9.66 23.45 -13.17
C PHE A 308 9.14 22.88 -14.50
N LEU A 309 8.68 21.63 -14.47
CA LEU A 309 8.17 20.94 -15.66
C LEU A 309 6.92 21.61 -16.24
N SER A 310 6.02 22.11 -15.39
CA SER A 310 4.77 22.75 -15.84
C SER A 310 5.00 24.06 -16.64
N GLY A 311 6.15 24.69 -16.46
CA GLY A 311 6.55 25.90 -17.21
C GLY A 311 7.43 25.63 -18.42
N HIS A 312 7.77 24.39 -18.76
CA HIS A 312 8.76 24.06 -19.78
C HIS A 312 8.12 23.76 -21.15
N ASP A 313 8.64 24.39 -22.22
CA ASP A 313 8.07 24.30 -23.58
C ASP A 313 8.00 22.88 -24.16
N LYS A 314 8.88 21.98 -23.78
CA LYS A 314 8.95 20.57 -24.25
C LYS A 314 8.00 19.63 -23.49
N ILE A 315 7.32 20.12 -22.46
CA ILE A 315 6.38 19.35 -21.66
C ILE A 315 4.95 19.61 -22.13
N GLU A 316 4.19 18.56 -22.32
CA GLU A 316 2.80 18.61 -22.77
C GLU A 316 1.82 18.72 -21.59
N PHE A 317 2.04 17.91 -20.55
CA PHE A 317 1.27 17.94 -19.31
C PHE A 317 2.14 17.51 -18.13
N VAL A 318 1.72 17.90 -16.93
CA VAL A 318 2.28 17.43 -15.67
C VAL A 318 1.14 16.98 -14.78
N SER A 319 1.23 15.77 -14.22
CA SER A 319 0.33 15.24 -13.20
C SER A 319 1.07 15.22 -11.86
N TYR A 320 0.61 16.01 -10.92
CA TYR A 320 1.10 16.05 -9.54
C TYR A 320 0.02 16.64 -8.64
N PRO A 321 -0.65 15.83 -7.80
CA PRO A 321 -1.87 16.26 -7.10
C PRO A 321 -1.72 17.48 -6.20
N SER A 322 -0.51 17.76 -5.67
CA SER A 322 -0.25 18.96 -4.87
C SER A 322 0.12 20.20 -5.71
N LEU A 323 0.14 20.10 -7.04
CA LEU A 323 0.38 21.24 -7.93
C LEU A 323 -0.94 22.00 -8.16
N PRO A 324 -1.04 23.31 -7.88
CA PRO A 324 -2.23 24.10 -8.18
C PRO A 324 -2.61 23.98 -9.66
N GLY A 325 -3.87 23.66 -9.94
CA GLY A 325 -4.38 23.42 -11.28
C GLY A 325 -4.36 21.96 -11.74
N ASP A 326 -3.77 21.05 -10.96
CA ASP A 326 -3.94 19.62 -11.18
C ASP A 326 -5.40 19.19 -10.99
N LYS A 327 -5.86 18.24 -11.77
CA LYS A 327 -7.24 17.72 -11.71
C LYS A 327 -7.65 17.26 -10.31
N TYR A 328 -6.72 16.70 -9.56
CA TYR A 328 -6.96 16.14 -8.22
C TYR A 328 -6.52 17.08 -7.09
N TYR A 329 -6.22 18.34 -7.38
CA TYR A 329 -5.72 19.29 -6.39
C TYR A 329 -6.63 19.41 -5.17
N ASP A 330 -7.94 19.57 -5.37
CA ASP A 330 -8.90 19.71 -4.26
C ASP A 330 -8.99 18.46 -3.39
N LEU A 331 -8.99 17.27 -4.00
CA LEU A 331 -8.92 16.01 -3.25
C LEU A 331 -7.60 15.88 -2.50
N ALA A 332 -6.49 16.31 -3.11
CA ALA A 332 -5.19 16.31 -2.46
C ALA A 332 -5.16 17.29 -1.26
N GLN A 333 -5.75 18.46 -1.38
CA GLN A 333 -5.87 19.38 -0.23
C GLN A 333 -6.69 18.77 0.91
N LYS A 334 -7.70 17.97 0.59
CA LYS A 334 -8.55 17.30 1.58
C LYS A 334 -7.84 16.13 2.26
N TYR A 335 -7.29 15.18 1.47
CA TYR A 335 -6.78 13.91 1.99
C TYR A 335 -5.28 13.92 2.29
N LEU A 336 -4.50 14.82 1.66
CA LEU A 336 -3.04 14.85 1.63
C LEU A 336 -2.49 16.23 2.04
N PRO A 337 -2.92 16.80 3.19
CA PRO A 337 -2.56 18.19 3.56
C PRO A 337 -1.06 18.39 3.77
N ASN A 338 -0.29 17.33 4.01
CA ASN A 338 1.17 17.37 4.20
C ASN A 338 1.96 17.20 2.90
N GLY A 339 1.29 17.12 1.75
CA GLY A 339 1.86 16.83 0.43
C GLY A 339 1.45 15.45 -0.08
N SER A 340 1.55 15.23 -1.40
CA SER A 340 1.12 13.98 -2.02
C SER A 340 2.19 12.88 -1.93
N CYS A 341 3.29 13.03 -2.67
CA CYS A 341 4.40 12.08 -2.70
C CYS A 341 5.60 12.71 -3.44
N GLY A 342 6.69 11.95 -3.65
CA GLY A 342 7.84 12.39 -4.45
C GLY A 342 7.73 12.01 -5.94
N VAL A 343 6.64 11.39 -6.38
CA VAL A 343 6.48 10.98 -7.78
C VAL A 343 5.78 12.06 -8.57
N VAL A 344 6.35 12.41 -9.73
CA VAL A 344 5.79 13.32 -10.72
C VAL A 344 5.63 12.54 -12.03
N SER A 345 4.45 12.58 -12.64
CA SER A 345 4.22 12.04 -13.97
C SER A 345 4.04 13.18 -14.96
N PHE A 346 4.70 13.11 -16.11
CA PHE A 346 4.60 14.16 -17.13
C PHE A 346 4.68 13.59 -18.54
N GLY A 347 4.07 14.27 -19.49
CA GLY A 347 4.10 13.92 -20.92
C GLY A 347 5.08 14.78 -21.68
N MET A 348 5.91 14.15 -22.53
CA MET A 348 6.83 14.84 -23.42
C MET A 348 6.16 15.24 -24.74
N LYS A 349 6.31 16.49 -25.18
CA LYS A 349 6.04 16.84 -26.56
C LYS A 349 7.03 16.11 -27.48
N GLY A 350 6.54 15.55 -28.58
CA GLY A 350 7.32 14.66 -29.45
C GLY A 350 7.09 13.17 -29.18
N GLY A 351 6.19 12.85 -28.23
CA GLY A 351 5.67 11.52 -28.04
C GLY A 351 6.64 10.54 -27.39
N ARG A 352 6.43 9.24 -27.62
CA ARG A 352 7.22 8.14 -27.07
C ARG A 352 8.72 8.29 -27.27
N LYS A 353 9.15 8.71 -28.49
CA LYS A 353 10.58 8.85 -28.81
C LYS A 353 11.25 9.95 -27.98
N ALA A 354 10.57 11.07 -27.77
CA ALA A 354 11.10 12.15 -26.94
C ALA A 354 11.24 11.71 -25.48
N ALA A 355 10.27 10.98 -24.95
CA ALA A 355 10.34 10.43 -23.59
C ALA A 355 11.51 9.44 -23.42
N GLU A 356 11.71 8.55 -24.38
CA GLU A 356 12.84 7.59 -24.36
C GLU A 356 14.20 8.31 -24.48
N GLU A 357 14.30 9.32 -25.33
CA GLU A 357 15.53 10.09 -25.53
C GLU A 357 15.86 10.93 -24.28
N PHE A 358 14.89 11.61 -23.71
CA PHE A 358 15.04 12.36 -22.47
C PHE A 358 15.69 11.51 -21.37
N MET A 359 15.15 10.32 -21.12
CA MET A 359 15.67 9.45 -20.05
C MET A 359 17.13 9.01 -20.28
N LYS A 360 17.56 8.85 -21.53
CA LYS A 360 18.96 8.48 -21.82
C LYS A 360 19.97 9.56 -21.45
N HIS A 361 19.52 10.81 -21.34
CA HIS A 361 20.36 11.95 -21.02
C HIS A 361 20.36 12.34 -19.54
N MET A 362 19.56 11.63 -18.71
CA MET A 362 19.60 11.83 -17.26
C MET A 362 20.93 11.36 -16.67
N ASN A 363 21.50 12.13 -15.76
CA ASN A 363 22.71 11.80 -15.05
C ASN A 363 22.44 11.28 -13.61
N LEU A 364 21.43 11.87 -12.94
CA LEU A 364 21.01 11.48 -11.58
C LEU A 364 19.83 10.50 -11.60
N GLY A 365 18.87 10.73 -12.48
CA GLY A 365 17.65 9.92 -12.58
C GLY A 365 17.92 8.56 -13.20
N ALA A 366 18.18 7.52 -12.40
CA ALA A 366 18.38 6.16 -12.90
C ALA A 366 17.13 5.60 -13.60
N ILE A 367 17.33 4.90 -14.73
CA ILE A 367 16.23 4.19 -15.41
C ILE A 367 16.01 2.85 -14.70
N GLU A 368 14.93 2.76 -13.95
CA GLU A 368 14.59 1.52 -13.21
C GLU A 368 13.10 1.40 -12.94
N THR A 369 12.67 0.17 -12.61
CA THR A 369 11.26 -0.11 -12.27
C THR A 369 10.90 0.33 -10.86
N HIS A 370 11.88 0.54 -10.00
CA HIS A 370 11.67 0.98 -8.62
C HIS A 370 11.09 2.40 -8.55
N VAL A 371 10.61 2.81 -7.40
CA VAL A 371 9.99 4.12 -7.13
C VAL A 371 10.01 4.35 -5.63
N ALA A 372 10.02 5.61 -5.21
CA ALA A 372 9.96 5.97 -3.79
C ALA A 372 11.21 5.52 -3.00
N ASP A 373 12.37 5.72 -3.61
CA ASP A 373 13.71 5.50 -3.04
C ASP A 373 14.34 6.84 -2.61
N ALA A 374 15.33 6.78 -1.75
CA ALA A 374 16.16 7.93 -1.39
C ALA A 374 16.91 8.52 -2.61
N ARG A 375 17.15 7.71 -3.64
CA ARG A 375 17.76 8.10 -4.91
C ARG A 375 16.71 8.31 -5.98
N THR A 376 16.90 9.33 -6.80
CA THR A 376 16.01 9.64 -7.91
C THR A 376 16.07 8.58 -9.01
N CYS A 377 14.91 8.21 -9.50
CA CYS A 377 14.76 7.29 -10.62
C CYS A 377 13.64 7.72 -11.58
N CYS A 378 13.70 7.24 -12.82
CA CYS A 378 12.69 7.48 -13.83
C CYS A 378 12.30 6.20 -14.58
N LEU A 379 11.10 6.21 -15.14
CA LEU A 379 10.56 5.10 -15.93
C LEU A 379 9.67 5.67 -17.04
N HIS A 380 9.76 5.08 -18.22
CA HIS A 380 8.78 5.25 -19.29
C HIS A 380 7.87 4.01 -19.31
N PRO A 381 6.65 4.09 -18.73
CA PRO A 381 5.79 2.92 -18.56
C PRO A 381 5.46 2.23 -19.87
N ALA A 382 5.16 3.00 -20.94
CA ALA A 382 4.76 2.46 -22.23
C ALA A 382 5.84 1.60 -22.94
N SER A 383 7.14 1.84 -22.68
CA SER A 383 8.22 0.99 -23.22
C SER A 383 8.75 -0.04 -22.24
N ALA A 384 8.29 -0.02 -20.97
CA ALA A 384 8.76 -0.90 -19.92
C ALA A 384 7.63 -1.73 -19.31
N THR A 385 7.02 -1.25 -18.24
CA THR A 385 6.04 -2.00 -17.44
C THR A 385 4.71 -2.30 -18.15
N HIS A 386 4.35 -1.51 -19.16
CA HIS A 386 3.11 -1.64 -19.95
C HIS A 386 3.38 -1.93 -21.44
N ARG A 387 4.59 -2.34 -21.78
CA ARG A 387 4.99 -2.54 -23.20
C ARG A 387 4.16 -3.57 -23.98
N GLN A 388 3.37 -4.38 -23.30
CA GLN A 388 2.48 -5.35 -23.90
C GLN A 388 1.13 -4.76 -24.34
N MET A 389 0.83 -3.54 -23.92
CA MET A 389 -0.40 -2.80 -24.25
C MET A 389 -0.19 -1.97 -25.53
N ASN A 390 -1.22 -1.89 -26.34
CA ASN A 390 -1.29 -0.90 -27.42
C ASN A 390 -1.65 0.49 -26.87
N ASP A 391 -1.53 1.54 -27.70
CA ASP A 391 -1.72 2.92 -27.23
C ASP A 391 -3.14 3.19 -26.68
N ALA A 392 -4.18 2.58 -27.27
CA ALA A 392 -5.55 2.71 -26.77
C ALA A 392 -5.76 2.03 -25.41
N GLU A 393 -5.13 0.89 -25.18
CA GLU A 393 -5.15 0.20 -23.89
C GLU A 393 -4.36 0.98 -22.82
N LEU A 394 -3.25 1.59 -23.20
CA LEU A 394 -2.48 2.47 -22.33
C LEU A 394 -3.30 3.68 -21.88
N GLU A 395 -3.93 4.40 -22.83
CA GLU A 395 -4.78 5.56 -22.51
C GLU A 395 -5.96 5.20 -21.62
N ALA A 396 -6.59 4.04 -21.85
CA ALA A 396 -7.69 3.54 -21.02
C ALA A 396 -7.26 3.31 -19.55
N CYS A 397 -5.96 3.04 -19.31
CA CYS A 397 -5.38 2.91 -17.97
C CYS A 397 -4.79 4.22 -17.42
N GLY A 398 -4.94 5.35 -18.14
CA GLY A 398 -4.36 6.64 -17.76
C GLY A 398 -2.84 6.72 -17.94
N VAL A 399 -2.28 5.85 -18.79
CA VAL A 399 -0.86 5.80 -19.14
C VAL A 399 -0.69 6.25 -20.59
N TYR A 400 -0.27 7.50 -20.78
CA TYR A 400 -0.06 8.02 -22.13
C TYR A 400 1.26 7.49 -22.75
N PRO A 401 1.32 7.30 -24.09
CA PRO A 401 2.53 6.80 -24.76
C PRO A 401 3.78 7.67 -24.58
N ASN A 402 3.62 8.95 -24.25
CA ASN A 402 4.68 9.91 -23.98
C ASN A 402 4.94 10.19 -22.50
N LEU A 403 4.32 9.40 -21.59
CA LEU A 403 4.40 9.62 -20.15
C LEU A 403 5.74 9.15 -19.60
N VAL A 404 6.42 10.01 -18.86
CA VAL A 404 7.55 9.70 -18.00
C VAL A 404 7.09 9.76 -16.55
N ARG A 405 7.34 8.70 -15.78
CA ARG A 405 7.19 8.68 -14.31
C ARG A 405 8.56 8.99 -13.70
N TYR A 406 8.66 10.10 -13.00
CA TYR A 406 9.87 10.56 -12.33
C TYR A 406 9.67 10.50 -10.81
N SER A 407 10.48 9.72 -10.13
CA SER A 407 10.44 9.57 -8.67
C SER A 407 11.59 10.35 -8.05
N CYS A 408 11.28 11.52 -7.52
CA CYS A 408 12.25 12.36 -6.82
C CYS A 408 12.74 11.68 -5.55
N GLY A 409 14.04 11.56 -5.42
CA GLY A 409 14.73 11.12 -4.21
C GLY A 409 14.89 12.25 -3.18
N LEU A 410 15.93 12.15 -2.39
CA LEU A 410 16.26 13.07 -1.29
C LEU A 410 17.38 14.08 -1.65
N GLU A 411 17.86 14.04 -2.88
CA GLU A 411 18.86 14.96 -3.43
C GLU A 411 18.38 16.42 -3.31
N ASP A 412 19.26 17.38 -3.52
CA ASP A 412 18.86 18.78 -3.54
C ASP A 412 18.00 19.08 -4.78
N ALA A 413 16.90 19.81 -4.60
CA ALA A 413 15.93 20.06 -5.66
C ALA A 413 16.54 20.79 -6.87
N GLU A 414 17.49 21.68 -6.62
CA GLU A 414 18.23 22.43 -7.64
C GLU A 414 19.03 21.49 -8.55
N ASP A 415 19.68 20.45 -8.00
CA ASP A 415 20.42 19.47 -8.75
C ASP A 415 19.50 18.58 -9.60
N LEU A 416 18.34 18.18 -9.06
CA LEU A 416 17.34 17.43 -9.80
C LEU A 416 16.80 18.25 -10.98
N ILE A 417 16.49 19.52 -10.76
CA ILE A 417 16.03 20.44 -11.82
C ILE A 417 17.11 20.66 -12.87
N ALA A 418 18.36 20.84 -12.45
CA ALA A 418 19.48 21.00 -13.39
C ALA A 418 19.70 19.75 -14.25
N ASP A 419 19.58 18.55 -13.66
CA ASP A 419 19.67 17.29 -14.41
C ASP A 419 18.55 17.12 -15.42
N ILE A 420 17.30 17.45 -15.04
CA ILE A 420 16.14 17.45 -15.94
C ILE A 420 16.35 18.48 -17.07
N ALA A 421 16.77 19.70 -16.75
CA ALA A 421 16.95 20.77 -17.74
C ALA A 421 17.98 20.38 -18.80
N GLN A 422 19.17 19.90 -18.38
CA GLN A 422 20.21 19.48 -19.32
C GLN A 422 19.79 18.27 -20.18
N ALA A 423 18.94 17.39 -19.66
CA ALA A 423 18.38 16.29 -20.45
C ALA A 423 17.33 16.78 -21.45
N LEU A 424 16.46 17.71 -21.05
CA LEU A 424 15.49 18.35 -21.96
C LEU A 424 16.18 19.11 -23.08
N ASP A 425 17.32 19.77 -22.84
CA ASP A 425 18.03 20.52 -23.89
C ASP A 425 18.53 19.62 -25.05
N LYS A 426 18.64 18.31 -24.80
CA LYS A 426 19.17 17.34 -25.79
C LYS A 426 18.07 16.61 -26.60
N VAL A 427 16.79 16.88 -26.33
CA VAL A 427 15.64 16.22 -26.98
C VAL A 427 14.97 17.10 -28.03
#